data_69d7d36f80865c6f1e7404c345f5bd7f
#
_entry.id   69d7d36f80865c6f1e7404c345f5bd7f
#
_cell.length_a   1.000
_cell.length_b   1.000
_cell.length_c   1.000
_cell.angle_alpha   90.00
_cell.angle_beta   90.00
_cell.angle_gamma   90.00
#
_symmetry.space_group_name_H-M   'P 1'
#
loop_
_entity.id
_entity.type
_entity.pdbx_description
1 polymer ?
#
loop_
_entity_poly.entity_id
_entity_poly.type
_entity_poly.pdbx_seq_one_letter_code
_entity_poly.pdbx_strand_id
1 'polypeptide(L)'
;MKKYLSILVMASLLPFGAYAHGPSGQKVEKKFEVKAEPAKVWALVKDFGAIGKWHPDVTNVKVEEKPDAETGKVLLHRLVSLKNGTSFLEKMREANDDEMKLDYKMVDGADSTIAVSNYRTVLQVKPSETSGQTLVIMTARFYNKANTMEAPPGADNPAANKASNELYDAAAIGQKSAMEK
;
A
#
# COMPACT_ATOMS: atom_id res chain seq x y z
N MET A 1 72.99 -29.02 15.77
CA MET A 1 71.92 -28.32 16.49
C MET A 1 71.19 -27.48 15.48
N LYS A 2 70.03 -27.93 14.96
CA LYS A 2 69.23 -27.20 13.97
C LYS A 2 68.07 -26.54 14.72
N LYS A 3 68.01 -25.23 14.72
CA LYS A 3 66.92 -24.44 15.33
C LYS A 3 65.81 -24.30 14.28
N TYR A 4 64.64 -24.87 14.51
CA TYR A 4 63.45 -24.67 13.70
C TYR A 4 62.73 -23.38 14.19
N LEU A 5 62.66 -22.41 13.32
CA LEU A 5 61.92 -21.16 13.55
C LEU A 5 60.49 -21.38 13.04
N SER A 6 59.54 -21.58 13.96
CA SER A 6 58.13 -21.71 13.65
C SER A 6 57.54 -20.32 13.44
N ILE A 7 57.16 -20.00 12.19
CA ILE A 7 56.43 -18.79 11.86
C ILE A 7 54.94 -19.08 12.08
N LEU A 8 54.38 -18.48 13.12
CA LEU A 8 52.93 -18.50 13.40
C LEU A 8 52.23 -17.45 12.53
N VAL A 9 51.62 -17.88 11.44
CA VAL A 9 50.78 -17.01 10.61
C VAL A 9 49.43 -16.84 11.29
N MET A 10 49.23 -15.69 11.95
CA MET A 10 47.99 -15.33 12.57
C MET A 10 47.05 -14.74 11.48
N ALA A 11 46.23 -15.61 10.91
CA ALA A 11 45.17 -15.19 9.98
C ALA A 11 44.13 -14.37 10.76
N SER A 12 44.14 -13.05 10.59
CA SER A 12 43.10 -12.14 11.12
C SER A 12 41.80 -12.35 10.32
N LEU A 13 40.89 -13.12 10.91
CA LEU A 13 39.50 -13.19 10.49
C LEU A 13 38.83 -11.85 10.81
N LEU A 14 38.85 -10.93 9.85
CA LEU A 14 37.99 -9.75 9.90
C LEU A 14 36.54 -10.22 9.75
N PRO A 15 35.64 -9.95 10.70
CA PRO A 15 34.23 -10.19 10.48
C PRO A 15 33.76 -9.18 9.44
N PHE A 16 33.52 -9.63 8.22
CA PHE A 16 32.70 -8.88 7.27
C PHE A 16 31.30 -8.83 7.84
N GLY A 17 30.98 -7.77 8.58
CA GLY A 17 29.63 -7.44 8.97
C GLY A 17 28.86 -7.16 7.70
N ALA A 18 28.18 -8.17 7.16
CA ALA A 18 27.17 -7.97 6.14
C ALA A 18 26.01 -7.22 6.82
N TYR A 19 26.02 -5.89 6.75
CA TYR A 19 24.85 -5.09 7.06
C TYR A 19 23.83 -5.35 5.97
N ALA A 20 22.97 -6.34 6.20
CA ALA A 20 21.77 -6.53 5.38
C ALA A 20 20.81 -5.38 5.66
N HIS A 21 21.04 -4.24 5.04
CA HIS A 21 20.09 -3.14 5.04
C HIS A 21 18.95 -3.52 4.09
N GLY A 22 17.80 -3.86 4.66
CA GLY A 22 16.58 -4.05 3.89
C GLY A 22 16.10 -2.72 3.26
N PRO A 23 15.11 -2.77 2.34
CA PRO A 23 14.58 -1.57 1.71
C PRO A 23 14.00 -0.61 2.75
N SER A 24 14.15 0.71 2.50
CA SER A 24 13.56 1.74 3.36
C SER A 24 12.04 1.72 3.23
N GLY A 25 11.34 1.54 4.36
CA GLY A 25 9.89 1.67 4.42
C GLY A 25 9.44 3.09 4.08
N GLN A 26 8.47 3.20 3.18
CA GLN A 26 7.87 4.45 2.76
C GLN A 26 6.51 4.63 3.43
N LYS A 27 6.08 5.88 3.62
CA LYS A 27 4.75 6.25 4.09
C LYS A 27 4.20 7.40 3.26
N VAL A 28 2.97 7.24 2.78
CA VAL A 28 2.17 8.33 2.21
C VAL A 28 0.91 8.47 3.04
N GLU A 29 0.52 9.70 3.36
CA GLU A 29 -0.71 10.01 4.05
C GLU A 29 -1.45 11.12 3.31
N LYS A 30 -2.73 10.88 3.03
CA LYS A 30 -3.63 11.86 2.42
C LYS A 30 -4.79 12.12 3.37
N LYS A 31 -5.00 13.39 3.71
CA LYS A 31 -6.15 13.87 4.48
C LYS A 31 -6.96 14.82 3.62
N PHE A 32 -8.25 14.64 3.59
CA PHE A 32 -9.15 15.53 2.86
C PHE A 32 -10.55 15.51 3.46
N GLU A 33 -11.27 16.58 3.25
CA GLU A 33 -12.66 16.73 3.70
C GLU A 33 -13.61 16.48 2.52
N VAL A 34 -14.74 15.87 2.84
CA VAL A 34 -15.85 15.56 1.92
C VAL A 34 -17.13 16.16 2.48
N LYS A 35 -17.90 16.88 1.67
CA LYS A 35 -19.19 17.50 2.07
C LYS A 35 -20.29 16.44 2.12
N ALA A 36 -20.26 15.59 3.11
CA ALA A 36 -21.25 14.55 3.37
C ALA A 36 -21.14 14.08 4.81
N GLU A 37 -22.19 13.41 5.31
CA GLU A 37 -22.17 12.75 6.62
C GLU A 37 -21.21 11.56 6.65
N PRO A 38 -20.51 11.31 7.78
CA PRO A 38 -19.56 10.22 7.91
C PRO A 38 -20.10 8.84 7.52
N ALA A 39 -21.34 8.54 7.90
CA ALA A 39 -22.00 7.28 7.57
C ALA A 39 -22.17 7.07 6.05
N LYS A 40 -22.43 8.14 5.28
CA LYS A 40 -22.53 8.06 3.82
C LYS A 40 -21.17 7.83 3.17
N VAL A 41 -20.14 8.54 3.63
CA VAL A 41 -18.76 8.34 3.13
C VAL A 41 -18.29 6.94 3.47
N TRP A 42 -18.54 6.47 4.69
CA TRP A 42 -18.20 5.12 5.10
C TRP A 42 -18.89 4.06 4.25
N ALA A 43 -20.19 4.18 4.02
CA ALA A 43 -20.95 3.26 3.18
C ALA A 43 -20.39 3.17 1.75
N LEU A 44 -19.87 4.28 1.21
CA LEU A 44 -19.23 4.30 -0.10
C LEU A 44 -17.91 3.53 -0.11
N VAL A 45 -17.03 3.79 0.86
CA VAL A 45 -15.65 3.27 0.83
C VAL A 45 -15.52 1.85 1.37
N LYS A 46 -16.43 1.42 2.28
CA LYS A 46 -16.41 0.06 2.83
C LYS A 46 -16.85 -1.01 1.83
N ASP A 47 -17.62 -0.64 0.83
CA ASP A 47 -17.94 -1.54 -0.30
C ASP A 47 -16.67 -1.75 -1.13
N PHE A 48 -15.90 -2.75 -0.72
CA PHE A 48 -14.57 -3.01 -1.26
C PHE A 48 -14.58 -3.25 -2.77
N GLY A 49 -15.64 -3.86 -3.30
CA GLY A 49 -15.83 -4.08 -4.72
C GLY A 49 -16.21 -2.82 -5.51
N ALA A 50 -16.71 -1.81 -4.85
CA ALA A 50 -17.27 -0.62 -5.48
C ALA A 50 -16.26 0.51 -5.75
N ILE A 51 -14.95 0.27 -5.67
CA ILE A 51 -13.92 1.29 -5.91
C ILE A 51 -14.11 2.00 -7.26
N GLY A 52 -14.61 1.32 -8.29
CA GLY A 52 -14.91 1.92 -9.59
C GLY A 52 -16.06 2.95 -9.56
N LYS A 53 -16.87 2.99 -8.49
CA LYS A 53 -17.94 4.01 -8.34
C LYS A 53 -17.40 5.38 -7.94
N TRP A 54 -16.21 5.42 -7.36
CA TRP A 54 -15.66 6.66 -6.83
C TRP A 54 -14.22 6.95 -7.24
N HIS A 55 -13.41 5.97 -7.64
CA HIS A 55 -12.05 6.22 -8.11
C HIS A 55 -12.03 6.51 -9.61
N PRO A 56 -11.67 7.73 -10.06
CA PRO A 56 -11.89 8.18 -11.42
C PRO A 56 -11.04 7.44 -12.47
N ASP A 57 -9.92 6.84 -12.05
CA ASP A 57 -9.01 6.15 -12.97
C ASP A 57 -9.28 4.65 -13.07
N VAL A 58 -10.22 4.12 -12.29
CA VAL A 58 -10.58 2.71 -12.35
C VAL A 58 -11.44 2.43 -13.58
N THR A 59 -11.01 1.47 -14.38
CA THR A 59 -11.71 1.01 -15.59
C THR A 59 -12.40 -0.32 -15.40
N ASN A 60 -11.86 -1.19 -14.55
CA ASN A 60 -12.42 -2.50 -14.28
C ASN A 60 -12.11 -2.95 -12.85
N VAL A 61 -13.04 -3.69 -12.25
CA VAL A 61 -12.87 -4.34 -10.95
C VAL A 61 -13.43 -5.76 -11.04
N LYS A 62 -12.59 -6.74 -10.70
CA LYS A 62 -13.02 -8.12 -10.50
C LYS A 62 -12.91 -8.46 -9.02
N VAL A 63 -13.99 -8.98 -8.45
CA VAL A 63 -14.06 -9.31 -7.02
C VAL A 63 -14.22 -10.82 -6.86
N GLU A 64 -13.46 -11.41 -5.94
CA GLU A 64 -13.59 -12.82 -5.58
C GLU A 64 -13.26 -13.06 -4.11
N GLU A 65 -13.89 -14.04 -3.50
CA GLU A 65 -13.52 -14.58 -2.20
C GLU A 65 -12.60 -15.77 -2.42
N LYS A 66 -11.42 -15.76 -1.80
CA LYS A 66 -10.46 -16.86 -1.88
C LYS A 66 -9.63 -17.00 -0.62
N PRO A 67 -9.08 -18.19 -0.35
CA PRO A 67 -8.12 -18.39 0.72
C PRO A 67 -6.92 -17.47 0.58
N ASP A 68 -6.59 -16.76 1.65
CA ASP A 68 -5.39 -15.93 1.73
C ASP A 68 -4.17 -16.78 2.08
N ALA A 69 -3.12 -16.69 1.28
CA ALA A 69 -1.91 -17.50 1.47
C ALA A 69 -1.16 -17.20 2.78
N GLU A 70 -1.30 -15.98 3.33
CA GLU A 70 -0.62 -15.61 4.58
C GLU A 70 -1.38 -16.11 5.84
N THR A 71 -2.70 -16.14 5.80
CA THR A 71 -3.53 -16.39 6.99
C THR A 71 -4.37 -17.68 6.91
N GLY A 72 -4.55 -18.25 5.72
CA GLY A 72 -5.44 -19.37 5.44
C GLY A 72 -6.94 -19.01 5.52
N LYS A 73 -7.29 -17.78 5.87
CA LYS A 73 -8.68 -17.31 5.94
C LYS A 73 -9.20 -17.00 4.54
N VAL A 74 -10.49 -17.20 4.32
CA VAL A 74 -11.16 -16.69 3.11
C VAL A 74 -11.29 -15.18 3.27
N LEU A 75 -10.67 -14.43 2.35
CA LEU A 75 -10.73 -12.97 2.32
C LEU A 75 -11.29 -12.50 0.98
N LEU A 76 -11.96 -11.35 1.02
CA LEU A 76 -12.41 -10.68 -0.18
C LEU A 76 -11.21 -10.04 -0.89
N HIS A 77 -11.03 -10.39 -2.16
CA HIS A 77 -10.00 -9.84 -3.04
C HIS A 77 -10.66 -9.01 -4.14
N ARG A 78 -9.94 -7.98 -4.60
CA ARG A 78 -10.31 -7.24 -5.81
C ARG A 78 -9.10 -7.05 -6.71
N LEU A 79 -9.24 -7.36 -7.99
CA LEU A 79 -8.28 -6.98 -9.02
C LEU A 79 -8.78 -5.69 -9.67
N VAL A 80 -7.99 -4.64 -9.54
CA VAL A 80 -8.29 -3.30 -10.05
C VAL A 80 -7.44 -3.04 -11.29
N SER A 81 -8.06 -2.51 -12.36
CA SER A 81 -7.37 -2.04 -13.55
C SER A 81 -7.59 -0.54 -13.71
N LEU A 82 -6.52 0.20 -14.01
CA LEU A 82 -6.53 1.64 -14.20
C LEU A 82 -6.44 2.04 -15.68
N LYS A 83 -6.85 3.26 -16.01
CA LYS A 83 -6.81 3.84 -17.36
C LYS A 83 -5.42 3.85 -17.99
N ASN A 84 -4.37 3.98 -17.18
CA ASN A 84 -2.98 3.98 -17.64
C ASN A 84 -2.40 2.57 -17.90
N GLY A 85 -3.22 1.52 -17.81
CA GLY A 85 -2.80 0.14 -17.97
C GLY A 85 -2.23 -0.52 -16.71
N THR A 86 -2.07 0.23 -15.61
CA THR A 86 -1.65 -0.34 -14.33
C THR A 86 -2.75 -1.23 -13.75
N SER A 87 -2.37 -2.34 -13.15
CA SER A 87 -3.26 -3.20 -12.37
C SER A 87 -2.66 -3.52 -11.01
N PHE A 88 -3.52 -3.87 -10.06
CA PHE A 88 -3.11 -4.38 -8.76
C PHE A 88 -4.21 -5.24 -8.14
N LEU A 89 -3.78 -6.32 -7.50
CA LEU A 89 -4.63 -7.20 -6.71
C LEU A 89 -4.58 -6.75 -5.25
N GLU A 90 -5.73 -6.57 -4.62
CA GLU A 90 -5.83 -6.22 -3.20
C GLU A 90 -6.65 -7.25 -2.44
N LYS A 91 -6.35 -7.42 -1.16
CA LYS A 91 -7.14 -8.22 -0.21
C LYS A 91 -7.62 -7.36 0.94
N MET A 92 -8.89 -7.47 1.29
CA MET A 92 -9.46 -6.84 2.46
C MET A 92 -9.02 -7.61 3.71
N ARG A 93 -8.40 -6.93 4.66
CA ARG A 93 -7.95 -7.52 5.92
C ARG A 93 -8.97 -7.33 7.03
N GLU A 94 -9.56 -6.13 7.07
CA GLU A 94 -10.53 -5.76 8.10
C GLU A 94 -11.41 -4.62 7.60
N ALA A 95 -12.70 -4.69 7.90
CA ALA A 95 -13.63 -3.56 7.84
C ALA A 95 -14.28 -3.43 9.21
N ASN A 96 -14.02 -2.33 9.90
CA ASN A 96 -14.53 -2.05 11.25
C ASN A 96 -15.58 -0.93 11.15
N ASP A 97 -16.84 -1.28 11.34
CA ASP A 97 -17.96 -0.34 11.23
C ASP A 97 -17.99 0.68 12.39
N ASP A 98 -17.59 0.26 13.60
CA ASP A 98 -17.61 1.13 14.78
C ASP A 98 -16.56 2.25 14.67
N GLU A 99 -15.38 1.90 14.14
CA GLU A 99 -14.30 2.87 13.90
C GLU A 99 -14.38 3.53 12.52
N MET A 100 -15.27 3.08 11.64
CA MET A 100 -15.31 3.45 10.21
C MET A 100 -13.93 3.34 9.57
N LYS A 101 -13.29 2.19 9.75
CA LYS A 101 -11.92 1.91 9.33
C LYS A 101 -11.85 0.71 8.41
N LEU A 102 -11.19 0.87 7.26
CA LEU A 102 -10.92 -0.18 6.29
C LEU A 102 -9.40 -0.40 6.20
N ASP A 103 -8.97 -1.65 6.42
CA ASP A 103 -7.58 -2.10 6.28
C ASP A 103 -7.49 -3.10 5.12
N TYR A 104 -6.64 -2.80 4.15
CA TYR A 104 -6.42 -3.66 3.00
C TYR A 104 -4.96 -3.64 2.54
N LYS A 105 -4.55 -4.68 1.84
CA LYS A 105 -3.17 -4.87 1.40
C LYS A 105 -3.15 -5.29 -0.07
N MET A 106 -2.23 -4.72 -0.85
CA MET A 106 -1.92 -5.25 -2.17
C MET A 106 -1.21 -6.61 -2.04
N VAL A 107 -1.52 -7.50 -2.94
CA VAL A 107 -0.86 -8.80 -3.09
C VAL A 107 0.22 -8.63 -4.14
N ASP A 108 1.47 -8.82 -3.74
CA ASP A 108 2.60 -8.77 -4.66
C ASP A 108 2.53 -9.95 -5.63
N GLY A 109 2.86 -9.72 -6.90
CA GLY A 109 2.83 -10.75 -7.93
C GLY A 109 2.59 -10.18 -9.33
N ALA A 110 2.30 -11.07 -10.28
CA ALA A 110 2.12 -10.73 -11.69
C ALA A 110 0.90 -9.83 -11.95
N ASP A 111 -0.13 -9.92 -11.10
CA ASP A 111 -1.35 -9.11 -11.21
C ASP A 111 -1.17 -7.67 -10.69
N SER A 112 -0.03 -7.37 -10.04
CA SER A 112 0.27 -6.06 -9.49
C SER A 112 1.43 -5.41 -10.24
N THR A 113 1.12 -4.55 -11.21
CA THR A 113 2.12 -3.86 -12.05
C THR A 113 2.51 -2.48 -11.51
N ILE A 114 1.84 -2.00 -10.47
CA ILE A 114 2.17 -0.72 -9.82
C ILE A 114 3.58 -0.73 -9.20
N ALA A 115 4.23 0.43 -9.13
CA ALA A 115 5.64 0.58 -8.72
C ALA A 115 5.90 0.44 -7.21
N VAL A 116 5.11 -0.37 -6.50
CA VAL A 116 5.22 -0.61 -5.05
C VAL A 116 5.29 -2.09 -4.72
N SER A 117 5.73 -2.43 -3.51
CA SER A 117 5.63 -3.75 -2.92
C SER A 117 5.20 -3.68 -1.45
N ASN A 118 4.63 -4.76 -0.93
CA ASN A 118 4.10 -4.84 0.44
C ASN A 118 3.18 -3.66 0.83
N TYR A 119 2.39 -3.18 -0.12
CA TYR A 119 1.57 -1.98 0.04
C TYR A 119 0.34 -2.26 0.90
N ARG A 120 0.26 -1.62 2.06
CA ARG A 120 -0.89 -1.68 2.96
C ARG A 120 -1.51 -0.31 3.12
N THR A 121 -2.82 -0.23 2.94
CA THR A 121 -3.62 0.96 3.19
C THR A 121 -4.48 0.79 4.43
N VAL A 122 -4.53 1.83 5.24
CA VAL A 122 -5.57 2.05 6.23
C VAL A 122 -6.33 3.30 5.82
N LEU A 123 -7.63 3.15 5.55
CA LEU A 123 -8.54 4.24 5.29
C LEU A 123 -9.43 4.41 6.53
N GLN A 124 -9.55 5.62 7.03
CA GLN A 124 -10.41 5.96 8.16
C GLN A 124 -11.30 7.15 7.84
N VAL A 125 -12.57 7.04 8.20
CA VAL A 125 -13.58 8.07 8.07
C VAL A 125 -13.89 8.61 9.47
N LYS A 126 -13.91 9.94 9.63
CA LYS A 126 -14.22 10.61 10.91
C LYS A 126 -15.08 11.85 10.69
N PRO A 127 -15.86 12.30 11.68
CA PRO A 127 -16.40 13.63 11.65
C PRO A 127 -15.28 14.66 11.47
N SER A 128 -15.51 15.68 10.63
CA SER A 128 -14.61 16.83 10.52
C SER A 128 -14.91 17.85 11.63
N GLU A 129 -13.93 18.70 11.94
CA GLU A 129 -14.16 19.91 12.75
C GLU A 129 -15.05 20.90 12.00
N THR A 130 -15.09 20.85 10.68
CA THR A 130 -15.99 21.65 9.84
C THR A 130 -17.38 21.03 9.82
N SER A 131 -18.39 21.75 10.26
CA SER A 131 -19.78 21.28 10.30
C SER A 131 -20.25 20.81 8.91
N GLY A 132 -20.94 19.67 8.85
CA GLY A 132 -21.46 19.08 7.61
C GLY A 132 -20.39 18.44 6.71
N GLN A 133 -19.18 18.27 7.21
CA GLN A 133 -18.10 17.63 6.48
C GLN A 133 -17.55 16.39 7.21
N THR A 134 -16.93 15.53 6.46
CA THR A 134 -16.29 14.31 6.91
C THR A 134 -14.81 14.35 6.56
N LEU A 135 -13.95 14.08 7.53
CA LEU A 135 -12.52 13.90 7.33
C LEU A 135 -12.24 12.46 6.92
N VAL A 136 -11.62 12.28 5.76
CA VAL A 136 -11.08 10.99 5.30
C VAL A 136 -9.57 11.03 5.43
N ILE A 137 -9.02 9.99 6.03
CA ILE A 137 -7.58 9.80 6.22
C ILE A 137 -7.20 8.49 5.53
N MET A 138 -6.32 8.57 4.53
CA MET A 138 -5.75 7.40 3.85
C MET A 138 -4.26 7.34 4.17
N THR A 139 -3.80 6.26 4.74
CA THR A 139 -2.39 6.04 5.08
C THR A 139 -1.88 4.79 4.39
N ALA A 140 -0.87 4.93 3.53
CA ALA A 140 -0.14 3.81 2.96
C ALA A 140 1.20 3.61 3.66
N ARG A 141 1.58 2.34 3.82
CA ARG A 141 2.95 1.91 4.15
C ARG A 141 3.38 0.87 3.13
N PHE A 142 4.57 1.02 2.57
CA PHE A 142 5.02 0.19 1.46
C PHE A 142 6.54 0.25 1.31
N TYR A 143 7.06 -0.55 0.39
CA TYR A 143 8.43 -0.48 -0.12
C TYR A 143 8.41 -0.19 -1.62
N ASN A 144 9.57 0.13 -2.19
CA ASN A 144 9.71 0.23 -3.63
C ASN A 144 9.46 -1.13 -4.32
N LYS A 145 9.17 -1.10 -5.62
CA LYS A 145 8.83 -2.31 -6.39
C LYS A 145 9.93 -3.37 -6.38
N ALA A 146 11.19 -2.94 -6.45
CA ALA A 146 12.33 -3.85 -6.40
C ALA A 146 12.54 -4.47 -5.01
N ASN A 147 11.96 -3.89 -3.96
CA ASN A 147 12.11 -4.31 -2.57
C ASN A 147 13.59 -4.37 -2.12
N THR A 148 14.40 -3.42 -2.59
CA THR A 148 15.83 -3.30 -2.30
C THR A 148 16.22 -1.86 -2.03
N MET A 149 17.40 -1.63 -1.42
CA MET A 149 17.94 -0.27 -1.22
C MET A 149 18.38 0.36 -2.54
N GLU A 150 19.06 -0.41 -3.36
CA GLU A 150 19.55 0.00 -4.68
C GLU A 150 18.61 -0.53 -5.77
N ALA A 151 17.52 0.20 -5.97
CA ALA A 151 16.52 -0.15 -6.96
C ALA A 151 16.75 0.63 -8.27
N PRO A 152 16.54 0.00 -9.45
CA PRO A 152 16.63 0.72 -10.72
C PRO A 152 15.52 1.77 -10.85
N PRO A 153 15.73 2.80 -11.69
CA PRO A 153 14.70 3.81 -11.99
C PRO A 153 13.37 3.15 -12.40
N GLY A 154 12.26 3.66 -11.87
CA GLY A 154 10.93 3.10 -12.10
C GLY A 154 10.51 1.98 -11.14
N ALA A 155 11.46 1.37 -10.43
CA ALA A 155 11.20 0.41 -9.36
C ALA A 155 11.74 0.88 -7.98
N ASP A 156 12.19 2.12 -7.92
CA ASP A 156 12.83 2.80 -6.79
C ASP A 156 11.84 3.54 -5.87
N ASN A 157 12.35 4.15 -4.80
CA ASN A 157 11.53 4.91 -3.86
C ASN A 157 10.84 6.13 -4.49
N PRO A 158 11.49 6.94 -5.35
CA PRO A 158 10.81 8.01 -6.08
C PRO A 158 9.59 7.52 -6.89
N ALA A 159 9.74 6.44 -7.65
CA ALA A 159 8.64 5.86 -8.44
C ALA A 159 7.52 5.33 -7.55
N ALA A 160 7.85 4.66 -6.45
CA ALA A 160 6.88 4.15 -5.48
C ALA A 160 6.08 5.27 -4.79
N ASN A 161 6.77 6.33 -4.35
CA ASN A 161 6.13 7.50 -3.75
C ASN A 161 5.24 8.24 -4.76
N LYS A 162 5.68 8.40 -6.00
CA LYS A 162 4.89 9.02 -7.07
C LYS A 162 3.60 8.23 -7.31
N ALA A 163 3.71 6.92 -7.57
CA ALA A 163 2.56 6.06 -7.82
C ALA A 163 1.55 6.06 -6.66
N SER A 164 2.04 6.05 -5.42
CA SER A 164 1.19 6.10 -4.21
C SER A 164 0.46 7.44 -4.06
N ASN A 165 1.14 8.56 -4.31
CA ASN A 165 0.52 9.88 -4.25
C ASN A 165 -0.53 10.06 -5.34
N GLU A 166 -0.23 9.68 -6.60
CA GLU A 166 -1.18 9.75 -7.71
C GLU A 166 -2.44 8.92 -7.42
N LEU A 167 -2.30 7.70 -6.89
CA LEU A 167 -3.42 6.85 -6.51
C LEU A 167 -4.31 7.53 -5.45
N TYR A 168 -3.71 8.14 -4.43
CA TYR A 168 -4.45 8.79 -3.35
C TYR A 168 -5.03 10.14 -3.75
N ASP A 169 -4.37 10.89 -4.62
CA ASP A 169 -4.90 12.15 -5.16
C ASP A 169 -6.15 11.88 -5.99
N ALA A 170 -6.11 10.88 -6.88
CA ALA A 170 -7.27 10.45 -7.65
C ALA A 170 -8.40 9.94 -6.75
N ALA A 171 -8.07 9.14 -5.72
CA ALA A 171 -9.04 8.67 -4.74
C ALA A 171 -9.76 9.83 -4.02
N ALA A 172 -9.01 10.85 -3.58
CA ALA A 172 -9.58 12.03 -2.91
C ALA A 172 -10.52 12.82 -3.83
N ILE A 173 -10.10 13.06 -5.08
CA ILE A 173 -10.94 13.73 -6.09
C ILE A 173 -12.23 12.94 -6.32
N GLY A 174 -12.11 11.64 -6.48
CA GLY A 174 -13.24 10.78 -6.79
C GLY A 174 -14.23 10.65 -5.67
N GLN A 175 -13.78 10.50 -4.41
CA GLN A 175 -14.68 10.45 -3.25
C GLN A 175 -15.45 11.76 -3.06
N LYS A 176 -14.79 12.92 -3.21
CA LYS A 176 -15.46 14.23 -3.22
C LYS A 176 -16.54 14.28 -4.29
N SER A 177 -16.15 14.00 -5.54
CA SER A 177 -17.07 14.04 -6.68
C SER A 177 -18.27 13.09 -6.53
N ALA A 178 -18.10 11.92 -5.90
CA ALA A 178 -19.16 10.94 -5.69
C ALA A 178 -20.17 11.40 -4.62
N MET A 179 -19.74 12.19 -3.65
CA MET A 179 -20.56 12.62 -2.51
C MET A 179 -21.18 14.02 -2.67
N GLU A 180 -20.60 14.87 -3.51
CA GLU A 180 -21.02 16.26 -3.69
C GLU A 180 -21.97 16.47 -4.89
N LYS A 181 -22.53 15.37 -5.43
CA LYS A 181 -23.50 15.40 -6.54
C LYS A 181 -24.93 15.64 -6.07
#